data_a246bfb798760e1537918fd36a9e8c5f
#
_entry.id   a246bfb798760e1537918fd36a9e8c5f
#
_cell.length_a   1.000
_cell.length_b   1.000
_cell.length_c   1.000
_cell.angle_alpha   90.00
_cell.angle_beta   90.00
_cell.angle_gamma   90.00
#
_symmetry.space_group_name_H-M   'P 1'
#
loop_
_entity.id
_entity.type
_entity.pdbx_description
1 polymer ?
#
loop_
_entity_poly.entity_id
_entity_poly.type
_entity_poly.pdbx_seq_one_letter_code
_entity_poly.pdbx_strand_id
1 'polypeptide(L)'
;MQGKGTLGRRSFLALTAAVALTSGCGIRVDSDPELPTLTPTDKVRNRVARILENTQATGGQTSVRDRLSKAIGPVWAPPSELATESPSPEPQRDFKDALTEIHSAITGVFPNLAGATSATLADVAVGTALVLLRDFKADARKLTDSFSPVINPAPGNNSGDDGGDGKDDEEGQKTDGLAGFIAACHKSSYAYQRLAVFEDEKSPYGMFVRNRHDLLAHAAEEARSFATSVGVENLPANKPAWQLPSDPHDSKKLAVEAESLLTATLPNVFTFAYPKDPQTEKEVHAFALRHLYESARATQKAGKFELLRF
;
A
#
# COMPACT_ATOMS: atom_id res chain seq x y z
N MET A 1 -19.05 -21.88 54.87
CA MET A 1 -17.75 -22.55 54.85
C MET A 1 -17.49 -23.03 53.44
N GLN A 2 -16.67 -22.34 52.66
CA GLN A 2 -15.86 -22.86 51.60
C GLN A 2 -15.34 -21.68 50.76
N GLY A 3 -14.05 -21.53 50.73
CA GLY A 3 -13.35 -20.40 50.16
C GLY A 3 -13.30 -20.48 48.65
N LYS A 4 -13.52 -19.32 48.01
CA LYS A 4 -13.29 -19.05 46.57
C LYS A 4 -11.82 -18.69 46.38
N GLY A 5 -11.07 -19.62 45.77
CA GLY A 5 -9.71 -19.36 45.31
C GLY A 5 -9.76 -18.55 43.99
N THR A 6 -9.28 -17.33 44.03
CA THR A 6 -9.01 -16.52 42.86
C THR A 6 -7.68 -16.93 42.22
N LEU A 7 -7.73 -17.57 41.05
CA LEU A 7 -6.54 -17.86 40.24
C LEU A 7 -6.06 -16.58 39.58
N GLY A 8 -4.90 -16.12 39.99
CA GLY A 8 -4.23 -14.93 39.50
C GLY A 8 -3.70 -15.11 38.08
N ARG A 9 -3.99 -14.10 37.24
CA ARG A 9 -3.40 -13.87 35.92
C ARG A 9 -1.93 -13.43 36.04
N ARG A 10 -1.00 -14.34 36.25
CA ARG A 10 0.45 -14.09 36.15
C ARG A 10 1.21 -15.39 35.99
N SER A 11 1.22 -15.97 34.80
CA SER A 11 2.19 -17.04 34.44
C SER A 11 2.19 -17.23 32.90
N PHE A 12 2.65 -16.23 32.19
CA PHE A 12 3.04 -16.38 30.77
C PHE A 12 4.33 -15.60 30.56
N LEU A 13 5.41 -16.08 31.08
CA LEU A 13 6.77 -15.68 30.73
C LEU A 13 7.75 -16.70 31.26
N ALA A 14 7.98 -17.78 30.53
CA ALA A 14 9.21 -18.56 30.53
C ALA A 14 9.08 -19.72 29.53
N LEU A 15 9.24 -19.42 28.24
CA LEU A 15 9.67 -20.44 27.29
C LEU A 15 11.05 -20.01 26.81
N THR A 16 12.04 -20.21 27.66
CA THR A 16 13.44 -20.20 27.29
C THR A 16 13.72 -21.42 26.43
N ALA A 17 14.05 -21.16 25.15
CA ALA A 17 14.52 -22.16 24.22
C ALA A 17 15.83 -22.78 24.76
N ALA A 18 15.76 -24.05 25.16
CA ALA A 18 16.94 -24.88 25.41
C ALA A 18 17.51 -25.22 24.01
N VAL A 19 18.54 -24.50 23.59
CA VAL A 19 19.38 -24.89 22.44
C VAL A 19 20.23 -26.06 22.93
N ALA A 20 19.88 -27.28 22.52
CA ALA A 20 20.73 -28.47 22.68
C ALA A 20 22.01 -28.25 21.86
N LEU A 21 23.13 -28.06 22.55
CA LEU A 21 24.47 -28.15 21.98
C LEU A 21 24.74 -29.61 21.61
N THR A 22 24.41 -29.99 20.37
CA THR A 22 24.96 -31.18 19.76
C THR A 22 26.35 -30.82 19.21
N SER A 23 27.39 -31.18 19.98
CA SER A 23 28.73 -31.21 19.48
C SER A 23 28.87 -32.33 18.41
N GLY A 24 28.66 -31.96 17.17
CA GLY A 24 28.82 -32.77 15.96
C GLY A 24 29.95 -32.23 15.13
N CYS A 25 30.93 -33.07 14.88
CA CYS A 25 32.16 -32.85 14.11
C CYS A 25 32.07 -31.95 12.89
N GLY A 26 32.94 -30.96 12.84
CA GLY A 26 33.73 -30.52 11.71
C GLY A 26 33.12 -30.52 10.30
N ILE A 27 32.18 -29.63 10.01
CA ILE A 27 32.07 -29.06 8.69
C ILE A 27 32.47 -27.59 8.85
N ARG A 28 33.73 -27.28 8.58
CA ARG A 28 34.14 -25.91 8.29
C ARG A 28 33.49 -25.54 6.96
N VAL A 29 32.41 -24.79 7.03
CA VAL A 29 31.98 -24.02 5.88
C VAL A 29 32.87 -22.79 5.86
N ASP A 30 33.97 -22.87 5.11
CA ASP A 30 34.86 -21.74 4.85
C ASP A 30 34.23 -20.76 3.83
N SER A 31 32.99 -20.36 4.07
CA SER A 31 32.36 -19.22 3.41
C SER A 31 32.20 -18.13 4.43
N ASP A 32 32.81 -16.97 4.16
CA ASP A 32 32.54 -15.77 4.94
C ASP A 32 31.01 -15.57 5.05
N PRO A 33 30.49 -15.20 6.23
CA PRO A 33 29.06 -14.99 6.38
C PRO A 33 28.60 -13.90 5.40
N GLU A 34 27.77 -14.30 4.42
CA GLU A 34 27.24 -13.36 3.44
C GLU A 34 26.30 -12.37 4.15
N LEU A 35 26.48 -11.08 3.85
CA LEU A 35 25.58 -10.03 4.29
C LEU A 35 24.13 -10.35 3.85
N PRO A 36 23.13 -10.27 4.73
CA PRO A 36 21.74 -10.43 4.33
C PRO A 36 21.41 -9.47 3.20
N THR A 37 21.03 -10.00 2.05
CA THR A 37 20.66 -9.18 0.88
C THR A 37 19.24 -8.66 1.06
N LEU A 38 19.06 -7.33 1.11
CA LEU A 38 17.75 -6.70 1.14
C LEU A 38 16.97 -6.99 -0.15
N THR A 39 15.69 -7.32 -0.01
CA THR A 39 14.77 -7.42 -1.14
C THR A 39 14.67 -6.06 -1.86
N PRO A 40 14.22 -5.98 -3.12
CA PRO A 40 13.96 -4.70 -3.79
C PRO A 40 13.05 -3.78 -2.98
N THR A 41 11.99 -4.30 -2.39
CA THR A 41 11.06 -3.55 -1.53
C THR A 41 11.75 -3.01 -0.28
N ASP A 42 12.57 -3.84 0.40
CA ASP A 42 13.32 -3.41 1.59
C ASP A 42 14.39 -2.37 1.26
N LYS A 43 15.00 -2.44 0.07
CA LYS A 43 15.94 -1.39 -0.40
C LYS A 43 15.25 -0.05 -0.52
N VAL A 44 14.04 -0.01 -1.10
CA VAL A 44 13.24 1.22 -1.21
C VAL A 44 12.83 1.73 0.17
N ARG A 45 12.30 0.83 1.03
CA ARG A 45 11.94 1.18 2.41
C ARG A 45 13.14 1.78 3.15
N ASN A 46 14.30 1.16 3.05
CA ASN A 46 15.51 1.63 3.72
C ASN A 46 16.01 2.97 3.17
N ARG A 47 15.90 3.20 1.86
CA ARG A 47 16.17 4.51 1.24
C ARG A 47 15.26 5.59 1.81
N VAL A 48 13.95 5.32 1.89
CA VAL A 48 12.97 6.26 2.44
C VAL A 48 13.28 6.56 3.92
N ALA A 49 13.62 5.54 4.73
CA ALA A 49 14.01 5.71 6.11
C ALA A 49 15.22 6.66 6.26
N ARG A 50 16.26 6.48 5.44
CA ARG A 50 17.44 7.37 5.43
C ARG A 50 17.11 8.81 5.04
N ILE A 51 16.24 9.00 4.04
CA ILE A 51 15.80 10.34 3.64
C ILE A 51 15.11 11.03 4.82
N LEU A 52 14.18 10.33 5.50
CA LEU A 52 13.42 10.86 6.63
C LEU A 52 14.34 11.20 7.83
N GLU A 53 15.32 10.34 8.12
CA GLU A 53 16.29 10.57 9.21
C GLU A 53 17.13 11.83 8.98
N ASN A 54 17.48 12.13 7.71
CA ASN A 54 18.29 13.28 7.32
C ASN A 54 17.45 14.49 6.84
N THR A 55 16.15 14.52 7.17
CA THR A 55 15.23 15.60 6.78
C THR A 55 15.16 16.67 7.87
N GLN A 56 15.45 17.90 7.50
CA GLN A 56 15.20 19.08 8.34
C GLN A 56 13.71 19.43 8.28
N ALA A 57 13.04 19.42 9.43
CA ALA A 57 11.63 19.72 9.55
C ALA A 57 11.40 20.67 10.74
N THR A 58 10.55 21.67 10.56
CA THR A 58 10.23 22.67 11.58
C THR A 58 8.73 22.78 11.80
N GLY A 59 8.31 23.10 13.02
CA GLY A 59 6.90 23.29 13.35
C GLY A 59 6.02 22.10 12.99
N GLY A 60 4.94 22.33 12.24
CA GLY A 60 4.01 21.28 11.78
C GLY A 60 4.64 20.21 10.89
N GLN A 61 5.74 20.53 10.20
CA GLN A 61 6.47 19.58 9.36
C GLN A 61 7.10 18.44 10.18
N THR A 62 7.52 18.73 11.42
CA THR A 62 8.08 17.73 12.33
C THR A 62 7.08 16.61 12.59
N SER A 63 5.81 16.95 12.86
CA SER A 63 4.77 15.95 13.08
C SER A 63 4.51 15.06 11.85
N VAL A 64 4.59 15.63 10.64
CA VAL A 64 4.47 14.88 9.40
C VAL A 64 5.64 13.92 9.22
N ARG A 65 6.89 14.44 9.34
CA ARG A 65 8.11 13.63 9.26
C ARG A 65 8.06 12.44 10.24
N ASP A 66 7.72 12.71 11.49
CA ASP A 66 7.74 11.70 12.56
C ASP A 66 6.68 10.60 12.30
N ARG A 67 5.51 10.96 11.78
CA ARG A 67 4.49 9.98 11.39
C ARG A 67 4.96 9.13 10.20
N LEU A 68 5.58 9.72 9.19
CA LEU A 68 6.15 8.97 8.06
C LEU A 68 7.28 8.05 8.53
N SER A 69 8.19 8.54 9.40
CA SER A 69 9.27 7.74 9.98
C SER A 69 8.75 6.57 10.80
N LYS A 70 7.69 6.78 11.58
CA LYS A 70 7.05 5.70 12.35
C LYS A 70 6.45 4.62 11.44
N ALA A 71 5.83 4.98 10.33
CA ALA A 71 5.25 4.04 9.37
C ALA A 71 6.32 3.23 8.64
N ILE A 72 7.42 3.88 8.22
CA ILE A 72 8.51 3.23 7.50
C ILE A 72 9.40 2.39 8.43
N GLY A 73 9.52 2.78 9.70
CA GLY A 73 10.42 2.16 10.67
C GLY A 73 11.88 2.65 10.53
N PRO A 74 12.78 2.12 11.36
CA PRO A 74 14.16 2.55 11.43
C PRO A 74 14.95 2.21 10.16
N VAL A 75 16.05 2.91 9.96
CA VAL A 75 17.05 2.55 8.94
C VAL A 75 17.61 1.17 9.27
N TRP A 76 17.63 0.30 8.26
CA TRP A 76 18.28 -0.98 8.40
C TRP A 76 19.79 -0.78 8.38
N ALA A 77 20.47 -1.35 9.37
CA ALA A 77 21.91 -1.44 9.45
C ALA A 77 22.34 -2.91 9.41
N PRO A 78 23.42 -3.25 8.67
CA PRO A 78 23.97 -4.60 8.72
C PRO A 78 24.43 -4.95 10.14
N PRO A 79 24.43 -6.22 10.53
CA PRO A 79 25.03 -6.65 11.80
C PRO A 79 26.45 -6.09 11.95
N SER A 80 26.80 -5.59 13.14
CA SER A 80 28.06 -4.91 13.39
C SER A 80 29.30 -5.76 13.07
N GLU A 81 29.19 -7.08 13.18
CA GLU A 81 30.22 -8.05 12.86
C GLU A 81 30.53 -8.15 11.34
N LEU A 82 29.57 -7.72 10.50
CA LEU A 82 29.65 -7.78 9.04
C LEU A 82 29.80 -6.39 8.41
N ALA A 83 29.76 -5.32 9.21
CA ALA A 83 29.89 -3.95 8.72
C ALA A 83 31.39 -3.63 8.50
N THR A 84 31.83 -3.75 7.24
CA THR A 84 33.22 -3.42 6.87
C THR A 84 33.50 -1.92 6.76
N GLU A 85 32.46 -1.11 6.55
CA GLU A 85 32.56 0.34 6.43
C GLU A 85 31.34 1.03 7.04
N SER A 86 31.56 2.18 7.71
CA SER A 86 30.47 3.08 8.07
C SER A 86 29.89 3.72 6.80
N PRO A 87 28.59 3.64 6.56
CA PRO A 87 28.00 4.30 5.40
C PRO A 87 28.29 5.81 5.44
N SER A 88 28.66 6.37 4.30
CA SER A 88 28.85 7.82 4.17
C SER A 88 27.59 8.55 4.68
N PRO A 89 27.76 9.66 5.46
CA PRO A 89 26.61 10.40 5.93
C PRO A 89 25.80 10.94 4.76
N GLU A 90 24.49 10.70 4.79
CA GLU A 90 23.57 11.22 3.77
C GLU A 90 23.48 12.75 3.89
N PRO A 91 23.36 13.48 2.77
CA PRO A 91 23.17 14.93 2.81
C PRO A 91 21.86 15.28 3.52
N GLN A 92 21.92 16.34 4.33
CA GLN A 92 20.70 16.94 4.89
C GLN A 92 19.84 17.53 3.77
N ARG A 93 18.53 17.34 3.86
CA ARG A 93 17.53 17.82 2.89
C ARG A 93 16.54 18.74 3.58
N ASP A 94 16.04 19.74 2.89
CA ASP A 94 14.86 20.44 3.35
C ASP A 94 13.62 19.55 3.24
N PHE A 95 12.56 19.92 3.96
CA PHE A 95 11.36 19.07 4.06
C PHE A 95 10.65 18.86 2.72
N LYS A 96 10.58 19.89 1.86
CA LYS A 96 9.93 19.78 0.54
C LYS A 96 10.71 18.84 -0.38
N ASP A 97 12.02 18.99 -0.44
CA ASP A 97 12.89 18.19 -1.28
C ASP A 97 12.88 16.72 -0.83
N ALA A 98 12.90 16.50 0.49
CA ALA A 98 12.77 15.16 1.07
C ALA A 98 11.44 14.48 0.66
N LEU A 99 10.30 15.18 0.77
CA LEU A 99 9.01 14.63 0.34
C LEU A 99 8.98 14.34 -1.15
N THR A 100 9.58 15.21 -1.97
CA THR A 100 9.65 15.03 -3.43
C THR A 100 10.50 13.81 -3.78
N GLU A 101 11.64 13.64 -3.10
CA GLU A 101 12.52 12.49 -3.32
C GLU A 101 11.87 11.18 -2.85
N ILE A 102 11.21 11.17 -1.67
CA ILE A 102 10.47 10.01 -1.17
C ILE A 102 9.39 9.60 -2.17
N HIS A 103 8.57 10.55 -2.60
CA HIS A 103 7.52 10.31 -3.57
C HIS A 103 8.08 9.66 -4.85
N SER A 104 9.11 10.26 -5.45
CA SER A 104 9.73 9.76 -6.68
C SER A 104 10.42 8.40 -6.49
N ALA A 105 11.08 8.19 -5.33
CA ALA A 105 11.75 6.94 -5.03
C ALA A 105 10.79 5.75 -4.94
N ILE A 106 9.56 6.00 -4.48
CA ILE A 106 8.53 4.95 -4.38
C ILE A 106 7.82 4.79 -5.72
N THR A 107 7.24 5.86 -6.28
CA THR A 107 6.39 5.77 -7.49
C THR A 107 7.16 5.28 -8.71
N GLY A 108 8.43 5.64 -8.83
CA GLY A 108 9.27 5.23 -9.97
C GLY A 108 9.55 3.73 -10.06
N VAL A 109 9.34 2.98 -8.99
CA VAL A 109 9.62 1.53 -8.94
C VAL A 109 8.43 0.71 -8.44
N PHE A 110 7.34 1.37 -8.06
CA PHE A 110 6.23 0.76 -7.31
C PHE A 110 5.66 -0.52 -7.95
N PRO A 111 5.44 -0.60 -9.29
CA PRO A 111 4.91 -1.83 -9.89
C PRO A 111 5.76 -3.08 -9.64
N ASN A 112 7.04 -2.90 -9.27
CA ASN A 112 7.96 -4.01 -8.98
C ASN A 112 8.10 -4.30 -7.47
N LEU A 113 7.34 -3.60 -6.62
CA LEU A 113 7.36 -3.82 -5.17
C LEU A 113 6.31 -4.88 -4.81
N ALA A 114 6.69 -5.80 -3.93
CA ALA A 114 5.85 -6.91 -3.52
C ALA A 114 5.78 -7.05 -1.99
N GLY A 115 4.77 -7.78 -1.52
CA GLY A 115 4.58 -8.11 -0.11
C GLY A 115 3.92 -7.01 0.72
N ALA A 116 3.75 -7.24 2.02
CA ALA A 116 3.03 -6.34 2.93
C ALA A 116 3.65 -4.93 3.03
N THR A 117 4.97 -4.81 2.88
CA THR A 117 5.68 -3.51 2.91
C THR A 117 5.27 -2.61 1.75
N SER A 118 4.80 -3.16 0.61
CA SER A 118 4.36 -2.37 -0.55
C SER A 118 3.14 -1.50 -0.20
N ALA A 119 2.19 -2.00 0.60
CA ALA A 119 1.04 -1.22 1.05
C ALA A 119 1.47 0.02 1.87
N THR A 120 2.41 -0.17 2.80
CA THR A 120 2.97 0.95 3.59
C THR A 120 3.68 1.97 2.70
N LEU A 121 4.49 1.51 1.74
CA LEU A 121 5.17 2.39 0.80
C LEU A 121 4.19 3.16 -0.09
N ALA A 122 3.12 2.51 -0.56
CA ALA A 122 2.05 3.16 -1.30
C ALA A 122 1.40 4.28 -0.50
N ASP A 123 1.05 4.01 0.77
CA ASP A 123 0.41 4.99 1.64
C ASP A 123 1.34 6.18 1.96
N VAL A 124 2.63 5.91 2.16
CA VAL A 124 3.65 6.96 2.32
C VAL A 124 3.79 7.80 1.05
N ALA A 125 3.82 7.19 -0.14
CA ALA A 125 3.88 7.93 -1.41
C ALA A 125 2.65 8.84 -1.59
N VAL A 126 1.46 8.34 -1.29
CA VAL A 126 0.22 9.12 -1.34
C VAL A 126 0.22 10.22 -0.28
N GLY A 127 0.62 9.91 0.96
CA GLY A 127 0.72 10.90 2.02
C GLY A 127 1.67 12.05 1.68
N THR A 128 2.85 11.74 1.14
CA THR A 128 3.82 12.77 0.70
C THR A 128 3.25 13.64 -0.43
N ALA A 129 2.57 13.05 -1.41
CA ALA A 129 1.92 13.79 -2.50
C ALA A 129 0.84 14.75 -1.97
N LEU A 130 0.00 14.31 -1.02
CA LEU A 130 -1.04 15.17 -0.43
C LEU A 130 -0.44 16.34 0.35
N VAL A 131 0.67 16.14 1.07
CA VAL A 131 1.39 17.23 1.76
C VAL A 131 2.01 18.19 0.74
N LEU A 132 2.64 17.67 -0.31
CA LEU A 132 3.20 18.50 -1.39
C LEU A 132 2.11 19.37 -2.06
N LEU A 133 0.93 18.81 -2.30
CA LEU A 133 -0.21 19.57 -2.84
C LEU A 133 -0.72 20.65 -1.89
N ARG A 134 -0.92 20.28 -0.61
CA ARG A 134 -1.55 21.17 0.38
C ARG A 134 -0.62 22.31 0.81
N ASP A 135 0.61 21.96 1.13
CA ASP A 135 1.53 22.88 1.83
C ASP A 135 2.50 23.58 0.86
N PHE A 136 2.82 22.94 -0.27
CA PHE A 136 3.81 23.45 -1.23
C PHE A 136 3.22 23.78 -2.61
N LYS A 137 1.89 23.64 -2.79
CA LYS A 137 1.18 23.93 -4.05
C LYS A 137 1.82 23.24 -5.27
N ALA A 138 2.27 21.99 -5.06
CA ALA A 138 2.83 21.18 -6.14
C ALA A 138 1.82 20.98 -7.27
N ASP A 139 2.31 20.74 -8.49
CA ASP A 139 1.47 20.52 -9.67
C ASP A 139 0.66 19.23 -9.52
N ALA A 140 -0.66 19.40 -9.37
CA ALA A 140 -1.58 18.29 -9.17
C ALA A 140 -1.59 17.30 -10.35
N ARG A 141 -1.38 17.78 -11.60
CA ARG A 141 -1.35 16.92 -12.79
C ARG A 141 -0.11 16.03 -12.76
N LYS A 142 1.07 16.62 -12.53
CA LYS A 142 2.32 15.85 -12.44
C LYS A 142 2.26 14.78 -11.35
N LEU A 143 1.68 15.11 -10.20
CA LEU A 143 1.49 14.12 -9.13
C LEU A 143 0.50 13.03 -9.53
N THR A 144 -0.61 13.36 -10.20
CA THR A 144 -1.56 12.36 -10.71
C THR A 144 -0.88 11.42 -11.71
N ASP A 145 -0.12 11.98 -12.65
CA ASP A 145 0.58 11.21 -13.68
C ASP A 145 1.59 10.23 -13.07
N SER A 146 2.25 10.62 -11.96
CA SER A 146 3.23 9.74 -11.27
C SER A 146 2.59 8.52 -10.60
N PHE A 147 1.29 8.53 -10.34
CA PHE A 147 0.52 7.39 -9.82
C PHE A 147 -0.07 6.50 -10.92
N SER A 148 0.21 6.81 -12.18
CA SER A 148 -0.18 6.01 -13.34
C SER A 148 1.09 5.63 -14.14
N PRO A 149 1.99 4.83 -13.54
CA PRO A 149 3.25 4.48 -14.20
C PRO A 149 2.99 3.73 -15.50
N VAL A 150 3.73 4.09 -16.54
CA VAL A 150 3.72 3.35 -17.80
C VAL A 150 4.41 2.01 -17.56
N ILE A 151 3.65 0.94 -17.58
CA ILE A 151 4.17 -0.41 -17.50
C ILE A 151 4.57 -0.83 -18.91
N ASN A 152 5.87 -0.78 -19.21
CA ASN A 152 6.35 -1.29 -20.48
C ASN A 152 6.20 -2.81 -20.48
N PRO A 153 5.59 -3.40 -21.52
CA PRO A 153 5.59 -4.85 -21.66
C PRO A 153 7.05 -5.34 -21.68
N ALA A 154 7.32 -6.39 -20.90
CA ALA A 154 8.65 -6.99 -20.96
C ALA A 154 8.97 -7.34 -22.41
N PRO A 155 10.20 -7.07 -22.91
CA PRO A 155 10.61 -7.53 -24.23
C PRO A 155 10.38 -9.05 -24.25
N GLY A 156 9.51 -9.51 -25.17
CA GLY A 156 9.05 -10.89 -25.23
C GLY A 156 10.22 -11.85 -25.25
N ASN A 157 10.58 -12.41 -24.11
CA ASN A 157 11.36 -13.63 -24.05
C ASN A 157 10.41 -14.76 -24.47
N ASN A 158 10.43 -15.09 -25.75
CA ASN A 158 10.02 -16.39 -26.23
C ASN A 158 11.00 -17.44 -25.67
N SER A 159 10.93 -17.68 -24.37
CA SER A 159 11.62 -18.80 -23.73
C SER A 159 10.72 -20.00 -23.91
N GLY A 160 11.25 -20.95 -24.69
CA GLY A 160 10.57 -22.17 -25.10
C GLY A 160 9.95 -22.94 -23.96
N ASP A 161 8.89 -23.56 -24.32
CA ASP A 161 8.22 -24.70 -23.76
C ASP A 161 9.22 -25.68 -23.12
N ASP A 162 9.39 -25.61 -21.83
CA ASP A 162 10.04 -26.66 -21.06
C ASP A 162 8.93 -27.29 -20.19
N GLY A 163 8.37 -28.40 -20.72
CA GLY A 163 7.32 -29.19 -20.10
C GLY A 163 7.76 -29.76 -18.75
N GLY A 164 7.68 -28.95 -17.72
CA GLY A 164 7.76 -29.33 -16.34
C GLY A 164 6.38 -29.73 -15.83
N ASP A 165 6.20 -30.99 -15.57
CA ASP A 165 5.06 -31.59 -14.86
C ASP A 165 5.03 -31.02 -13.41
N GLY A 166 4.64 -29.76 -13.29
CA GLY A 166 4.59 -29.01 -12.04
C GLY A 166 3.30 -29.36 -11.30
N LYS A 167 3.43 -30.06 -10.19
CA LYS A 167 2.41 -30.04 -9.13
C LYS A 167 2.06 -28.58 -8.87
N ASP A 168 0.74 -28.30 -8.95
CA ASP A 168 0.17 -27.01 -8.64
C ASP A 168 0.53 -26.65 -7.18
N ASP A 169 1.62 -25.88 -7.02
CA ASP A 169 1.95 -25.24 -5.76
C ASP A 169 0.97 -24.08 -5.55
N GLU A 170 -0.19 -24.37 -4.95
CA GLU A 170 -1.21 -23.39 -4.56
C GLU A 170 -0.68 -22.32 -3.57
N GLU A 171 0.52 -22.52 -3.03
CA GLU A 171 1.10 -21.64 -1.98
C GLU A 171 1.55 -20.25 -2.46
N GLY A 172 1.60 -19.96 -3.75
CA GLY A 172 2.13 -18.69 -4.27
C GLY A 172 1.10 -17.69 -4.80
N GLN A 173 -0.18 -18.09 -4.97
CA GLN A 173 -1.16 -17.24 -5.63
C GLN A 173 -2.10 -16.56 -4.62
N LYS A 174 -2.09 -15.22 -4.58
CA LYS A 174 -2.97 -14.41 -3.73
C LYS A 174 -3.78 -13.44 -4.58
N THR A 175 -5.03 -13.79 -4.85
CA THR A 175 -5.93 -13.03 -5.72
C THR A 175 -7.16 -12.45 -5.00
N ASP A 176 -7.38 -12.81 -3.73
CA ASP A 176 -8.61 -12.53 -2.98
C ASP A 176 -8.91 -11.03 -2.80
N GLY A 177 -7.88 -10.18 -2.80
CA GLY A 177 -8.01 -8.74 -2.61
C GLY A 177 -8.88 -8.06 -3.68
N LEU A 178 -8.87 -8.56 -4.93
CA LEU A 178 -9.63 -7.96 -6.04
C LEU A 178 -11.15 -8.07 -5.83
N ALA A 179 -11.65 -9.21 -5.33
CA ALA A 179 -13.07 -9.38 -5.06
C ALA A 179 -13.57 -8.39 -3.98
N GLY A 180 -12.79 -8.22 -2.90
CA GLY A 180 -13.08 -7.23 -1.86
C GLY A 180 -13.11 -5.80 -2.40
N PHE A 181 -12.15 -5.45 -3.25
CA PHE A 181 -12.07 -4.14 -3.89
C PHE A 181 -13.26 -3.88 -4.84
N ILE A 182 -13.66 -4.86 -5.67
CA ILE A 182 -14.84 -4.76 -6.55
C ILE A 182 -16.10 -4.47 -5.71
N ALA A 183 -16.31 -5.21 -4.61
CA ALA A 183 -17.45 -5.00 -3.74
C ALA A 183 -17.44 -3.59 -3.11
N ALA A 184 -16.27 -3.10 -2.69
CA ALA A 184 -16.11 -1.75 -2.15
C ALA A 184 -16.38 -0.69 -3.22
N CYS A 185 -15.91 -0.85 -4.45
CA CYS A 185 -16.20 0.05 -5.56
C CYS A 185 -17.71 0.16 -5.83
N HIS A 186 -18.44 -0.95 -5.88
CA HIS A 186 -19.88 -0.94 -6.07
C HIS A 186 -20.62 -0.21 -4.95
N LYS A 187 -20.25 -0.46 -3.68
CA LYS A 187 -20.84 0.22 -2.52
C LYS A 187 -20.55 1.72 -2.54
N SER A 188 -19.31 2.09 -2.81
CA SER A 188 -18.88 3.49 -2.86
C SER A 188 -19.49 4.24 -4.05
N SER A 189 -19.54 3.62 -5.23
CA SER A 189 -20.22 4.17 -6.40
C SER A 189 -21.70 4.44 -6.11
N TYR A 190 -22.40 3.50 -5.47
CA TYR A 190 -23.79 3.71 -5.04
C TYR A 190 -23.92 4.86 -4.04
N ALA A 191 -23.00 5.00 -3.07
CA ALA A 191 -22.99 6.13 -2.16
C ALA A 191 -22.87 7.46 -2.90
N TYR A 192 -21.95 7.57 -3.87
CA TYR A 192 -21.79 8.76 -4.71
C TYR A 192 -22.98 9.02 -5.62
N GLN A 193 -23.65 7.98 -6.11
CA GLN A 193 -24.91 8.11 -6.86
C GLN A 193 -26.00 8.75 -5.97
N ARG A 194 -26.08 8.33 -4.70
CA ARG A 194 -27.03 8.93 -3.76
C ARG A 194 -26.70 10.38 -3.42
N LEU A 195 -25.41 10.71 -3.24
CA LEU A 195 -24.95 12.08 -3.07
C LEU A 195 -25.31 12.98 -4.25
N ALA A 196 -25.17 12.48 -5.47
CA ALA A 196 -25.47 13.25 -6.69
C ALA A 196 -26.93 13.73 -6.78
N VAL A 197 -27.84 13.10 -6.04
CA VAL A 197 -29.26 13.52 -5.97
C VAL A 197 -29.43 14.80 -5.14
N PHE A 198 -28.58 15.01 -4.13
CA PHE A 198 -28.69 16.13 -3.18
C PHE A 198 -27.75 17.29 -3.53
N GLU A 199 -26.77 17.06 -4.38
CA GLU A 199 -25.78 18.08 -4.75
C GLU A 199 -26.15 18.78 -6.06
N ASP A 200 -26.05 20.11 -6.09
CA ASP A 200 -26.24 20.90 -7.30
C ASP A 200 -25.25 20.45 -8.38
N GLU A 201 -25.76 20.01 -9.53
CA GLU A 201 -24.95 19.48 -10.64
C GLU A 201 -23.95 20.48 -11.20
N LYS A 202 -24.22 21.77 -11.10
CA LYS A 202 -23.36 22.86 -11.58
C LYS A 202 -22.32 23.29 -10.57
N SER A 203 -22.45 22.87 -9.32
CA SER A 203 -21.45 23.16 -8.30
C SER A 203 -20.17 22.36 -8.54
N PRO A 204 -18.98 22.91 -8.18
CA PRO A 204 -17.72 22.16 -8.28
C PRO A 204 -17.75 20.84 -7.48
N TYR A 205 -18.48 20.81 -6.35
CA TYR A 205 -18.61 19.61 -5.54
C TYR A 205 -19.60 18.61 -6.16
N GLY A 206 -20.72 19.07 -6.71
CA GLY A 206 -21.67 18.20 -7.40
C GLY A 206 -21.07 17.56 -8.66
N MET A 207 -20.28 18.32 -9.45
CA MET A 207 -19.51 17.77 -10.57
C MET A 207 -18.49 16.71 -10.09
N PHE A 208 -17.81 16.99 -8.98
CA PHE A 208 -16.88 16.02 -8.38
C PHE A 208 -17.60 14.73 -7.96
N VAL A 209 -18.74 14.83 -7.30
CA VAL A 209 -19.54 13.68 -6.83
C VAL A 209 -19.93 12.77 -8.02
N ARG A 210 -20.45 13.34 -9.11
CA ARG A 210 -20.83 12.58 -10.31
C ARG A 210 -19.62 11.92 -10.98
N ASN A 211 -18.56 12.69 -11.17
CA ASN A 211 -17.33 12.15 -11.76
C ASN A 211 -16.74 11.00 -10.92
N ARG A 212 -16.81 11.12 -9.59
CA ARG A 212 -16.33 10.05 -8.69
C ARG A 212 -17.18 8.80 -8.76
N HIS A 213 -18.50 8.94 -8.91
CA HIS A 213 -19.40 7.80 -9.18
C HIS A 213 -18.94 7.01 -10.41
N ASP A 214 -18.72 7.70 -11.55
CA ASP A 214 -18.33 7.08 -12.80
C ASP A 214 -16.96 6.42 -12.72
N LEU A 215 -15.98 7.09 -12.08
CA LEU A 215 -14.64 6.53 -11.87
C LEU A 215 -14.67 5.26 -11.03
N LEU A 216 -15.51 5.18 -9.99
CA LEU A 216 -15.62 3.99 -9.14
C LEU A 216 -16.32 2.84 -9.86
N ALA A 217 -17.33 3.13 -10.70
CA ALA A 217 -17.97 2.12 -11.54
C ALA A 217 -16.95 1.53 -12.54
N HIS A 218 -16.14 2.39 -13.17
CA HIS A 218 -15.09 1.95 -14.08
C HIS A 218 -14.00 1.13 -13.37
N ALA A 219 -13.59 1.55 -12.16
CA ALA A 219 -12.61 0.83 -11.35
C ALA A 219 -13.09 -0.59 -10.98
N ALA A 220 -14.40 -0.76 -10.71
CA ALA A 220 -14.97 -2.09 -10.46
C ALA A 220 -14.84 -3.00 -11.69
N GLU A 221 -15.09 -2.49 -12.90
CA GLU A 221 -14.98 -3.27 -14.13
C GLU A 221 -13.51 -3.57 -14.49
N GLU A 222 -12.59 -2.63 -14.29
CA GLU A 222 -11.16 -2.85 -14.48
C GLU A 222 -10.64 -3.94 -13.53
N ALA A 223 -10.97 -3.86 -12.23
CA ALA A 223 -10.62 -4.89 -11.26
C ALA A 223 -11.26 -6.26 -11.59
N ARG A 224 -12.49 -6.26 -12.11
CA ARG A 224 -13.16 -7.48 -12.59
C ARG A 224 -12.41 -8.11 -13.76
N SER A 225 -11.93 -7.30 -14.69
CA SER A 225 -11.13 -7.76 -15.83
C SER A 225 -9.85 -8.45 -15.35
N PHE A 226 -9.11 -7.84 -14.41
CA PHE A 226 -7.93 -8.46 -13.80
C PHE A 226 -8.29 -9.80 -13.11
N ALA A 227 -9.32 -9.78 -12.25
CA ALA A 227 -9.74 -10.97 -11.53
C ALA A 227 -10.12 -12.13 -12.47
N THR A 228 -10.84 -11.83 -13.55
CA THR A 228 -11.25 -12.82 -14.57
C THR A 228 -10.04 -13.37 -15.33
N SER A 229 -9.08 -12.52 -15.70
CA SER A 229 -7.88 -12.94 -16.43
C SER A 229 -6.99 -13.92 -15.65
N VAL A 230 -7.04 -13.86 -14.32
CA VAL A 230 -6.30 -14.75 -13.43
C VAL A 230 -7.15 -15.90 -12.86
N GLY A 231 -8.38 -16.06 -13.37
CA GLY A 231 -9.25 -17.20 -13.03
C GLY A 231 -9.98 -17.07 -11.69
N VAL A 232 -10.13 -15.87 -11.13
CA VAL A 232 -10.96 -15.68 -9.93
C VAL A 232 -12.43 -15.87 -10.28
N GLU A 233 -13.07 -16.83 -9.65
CA GLU A 233 -14.48 -17.13 -9.81
C GLU A 233 -15.34 -16.39 -8.77
N ASN A 234 -16.67 -16.37 -9.00
CA ASN A 234 -17.66 -15.82 -8.04
C ASN A 234 -17.44 -14.36 -7.64
N LEU A 235 -17.09 -13.51 -8.60
CA LEU A 235 -16.89 -12.09 -8.38
C LEU A 235 -18.18 -11.39 -7.91
N PRO A 236 -18.09 -10.40 -7.00
CA PRO A 236 -19.25 -9.69 -6.50
C PRO A 236 -20.05 -9.02 -7.63
N ALA A 237 -21.35 -9.28 -7.67
CA ALA A 237 -22.26 -8.60 -8.58
C ALA A 237 -22.59 -7.20 -8.07
N ASN A 238 -22.79 -6.25 -8.98
CA ASN A 238 -23.39 -4.97 -8.62
C ASN A 238 -24.87 -5.18 -8.24
N LYS A 239 -25.27 -4.69 -7.08
CA LYS A 239 -26.65 -4.77 -6.59
C LYS A 239 -27.40 -3.49 -6.93
N PRO A 240 -28.73 -3.55 -7.12
CA PRO A 240 -29.54 -2.36 -7.38
C PRO A 240 -29.50 -1.33 -6.25
N ALA A 241 -29.23 -1.77 -5.02
CA ALA A 241 -29.07 -0.93 -3.85
C ALA A 241 -28.10 -1.55 -2.83
N TRP A 242 -27.41 -0.69 -2.11
CA TRP A 242 -26.51 -1.04 -1.03
C TRP A 242 -26.91 -0.27 0.24
N GLN A 243 -26.62 -0.85 1.40
CA GLN A 243 -26.72 -0.10 2.65
C GLN A 243 -25.68 1.02 2.66
N LEU A 244 -26.15 2.25 2.86
CA LEU A 244 -25.25 3.40 3.00
C LEU A 244 -24.56 3.37 4.37
N PRO A 245 -23.29 3.77 4.47
CA PRO A 245 -22.59 3.84 5.75
C PRO A 245 -23.08 5.00 6.63
N SER A 246 -23.68 6.07 6.03
CA SER A 246 -24.26 7.20 6.75
C SER A 246 -25.40 7.85 5.97
N ASP A 247 -26.03 8.90 6.56
CA ASP A 247 -27.12 9.65 5.95
C ASP A 247 -26.62 10.41 4.71
N PRO A 248 -27.27 10.29 3.54
CA PRO A 248 -26.90 11.01 2.34
C PRO A 248 -27.07 12.54 2.41
N HIS A 249 -27.81 13.05 3.41
CA HIS A 249 -27.89 14.49 3.66
C HIS A 249 -26.61 15.04 4.30
N ASP A 250 -25.80 14.21 4.96
CA ASP A 250 -24.45 14.57 5.38
C ASP A 250 -23.45 14.17 4.29
N SER A 251 -23.46 14.91 3.20
CA SER A 251 -22.75 14.55 1.97
C SER A 251 -21.25 14.39 2.16
N LYS A 252 -20.62 15.23 2.98
CA LYS A 252 -19.17 15.13 3.25
C LYS A 252 -18.83 13.91 4.07
N LYS A 253 -19.62 13.60 5.08
CA LYS A 253 -19.44 12.41 5.90
C LYS A 253 -19.62 11.14 5.07
N LEU A 254 -20.69 11.06 4.29
CA LEU A 254 -20.94 9.90 3.43
C LEU A 254 -19.82 9.71 2.41
N ALA A 255 -19.30 10.77 1.79
CA ALA A 255 -18.18 10.69 0.88
C ALA A 255 -16.91 10.15 1.57
N VAL A 256 -16.57 10.65 2.77
CA VAL A 256 -15.41 10.15 3.54
C VAL A 256 -15.56 8.68 3.90
N GLU A 257 -16.75 8.25 4.33
CA GLU A 257 -17.00 6.86 4.70
C GLU A 257 -17.00 5.93 3.47
N ALA A 258 -17.50 6.39 2.31
CA ALA A 258 -17.42 5.65 1.05
C ALA A 258 -15.95 5.44 0.61
N GLU A 259 -15.11 6.46 0.72
CA GLU A 259 -13.69 6.32 0.42
C GLU A 259 -12.95 5.45 1.45
N SER A 260 -13.37 5.48 2.72
CA SER A 260 -12.81 4.60 3.75
C SER A 260 -13.12 3.11 3.49
N LEU A 261 -14.31 2.80 2.96
CA LEU A 261 -14.64 1.43 2.52
C LEU A 261 -13.69 0.94 1.42
N LEU A 262 -13.37 1.82 0.47
CA LEU A 262 -12.46 1.50 -0.63
C LEU A 262 -11.03 1.30 -0.13
N THR A 263 -10.51 2.27 0.63
CA THR A 263 -9.13 2.22 1.14
C THR A 263 -8.87 1.02 2.04
N ALA A 264 -9.87 0.57 2.82
CA ALA A 264 -9.75 -0.60 3.68
C ALA A 264 -9.48 -1.92 2.92
N THR A 265 -9.78 -1.99 1.62
CA THR A 265 -9.54 -3.19 0.80
C THR A 265 -8.18 -3.19 0.10
N LEU A 266 -7.58 -2.01 -0.11
CA LEU A 266 -6.36 -1.87 -0.89
C LEU A 266 -5.13 -2.60 -0.33
N PRO A 267 -4.90 -2.72 1.01
CA PRO A 267 -3.80 -3.53 1.52
C PRO A 267 -3.82 -4.96 0.98
N ASN A 268 -5.01 -5.56 0.84
CA ASN A 268 -5.15 -6.91 0.28
C ASN A 268 -4.89 -6.93 -1.24
N VAL A 269 -5.18 -5.85 -1.97
CA VAL A 269 -4.83 -5.75 -3.39
C VAL A 269 -3.31 -5.61 -3.57
N PHE A 270 -2.62 -4.89 -2.68
CA PHE A 270 -1.15 -4.80 -2.70
C PHE A 270 -0.43 -6.10 -2.34
N THR A 271 -1.13 -7.09 -1.78
CA THR A 271 -0.60 -8.44 -1.57
C THR A 271 -0.93 -9.40 -2.71
N PHE A 272 -1.55 -8.91 -3.80
CA PHE A 272 -1.80 -9.69 -5.00
C PHE A 272 -0.48 -10.26 -5.53
N ALA A 273 -0.46 -11.56 -5.77
CA ALA A 273 0.68 -12.26 -6.33
C ALA A 273 0.19 -13.26 -7.39
N TYR A 274 0.77 -13.20 -8.57
CA TYR A 274 0.44 -14.06 -9.68
C TYR A 274 1.70 -14.49 -10.43
N PRO A 275 2.45 -15.47 -9.91
CA PRO A 275 3.74 -15.89 -10.48
C PRO A 275 3.68 -16.36 -11.94
N LYS A 276 2.52 -16.84 -12.39
CA LYS A 276 2.30 -17.29 -13.79
C LYS A 276 2.36 -16.12 -14.78
N ASP A 277 2.03 -14.92 -14.34
CA ASP A 277 2.12 -13.71 -15.15
C ASP A 277 2.54 -12.48 -14.29
N PRO A 278 3.84 -12.26 -14.11
CA PRO A 278 4.37 -11.13 -13.37
C PRO A 278 3.98 -9.76 -13.97
N GLN A 279 3.57 -9.71 -15.23
CA GLN A 279 3.13 -8.48 -15.86
C GLN A 279 1.75 -8.07 -15.33
N THR A 280 0.80 -8.99 -15.27
CA THR A 280 -0.52 -8.75 -14.64
C THR A 280 -0.36 -8.36 -13.16
N GLU A 281 0.57 -8.96 -12.43
CA GLU A 281 0.86 -8.56 -11.04
C GLU A 281 1.26 -7.09 -10.94
N LYS A 282 2.18 -6.62 -11.79
CA LYS A 282 2.61 -5.22 -11.83
C LYS A 282 1.46 -4.27 -12.21
N GLU A 283 0.60 -4.67 -13.13
CA GLU A 283 -0.56 -3.89 -13.54
C GLU A 283 -1.57 -3.74 -12.40
N VAL A 284 -1.83 -4.81 -11.65
CA VAL A 284 -2.70 -4.77 -10.45
C VAL A 284 -2.11 -3.88 -9.37
N HIS A 285 -0.79 -3.93 -9.13
CA HIS A 285 -0.15 -3.05 -8.15
C HIS A 285 -0.21 -1.57 -8.57
N ALA A 286 0.03 -1.26 -9.84
CA ALA A 286 -0.09 0.09 -10.37
C ALA A 286 -1.54 0.61 -10.29
N PHE A 287 -2.50 -0.25 -10.62
CA PHE A 287 -3.93 0.01 -10.46
C PHE A 287 -4.28 0.36 -9.01
N ALA A 288 -3.85 -0.47 -8.05
CA ALA A 288 -4.10 -0.24 -6.63
C ALA A 288 -3.51 1.10 -6.14
N LEU A 289 -2.28 1.42 -6.55
CA LEU A 289 -1.62 2.67 -6.18
C LEU A 289 -2.38 3.90 -6.71
N ARG A 290 -2.83 3.86 -7.97
CA ARG A 290 -3.64 4.91 -8.56
C ARG A 290 -4.93 5.13 -7.76
N HIS A 291 -5.66 4.06 -7.44
CA HIS A 291 -6.92 4.15 -6.71
C HIS A 291 -6.74 4.58 -5.26
N LEU A 292 -5.63 4.24 -4.62
CA LEU A 292 -5.28 4.77 -3.29
C LEU A 292 -5.13 6.29 -3.33
N TYR A 293 -4.40 6.82 -4.33
CA TYR A 293 -4.22 8.26 -4.49
C TYR A 293 -5.54 8.98 -4.81
N GLU A 294 -6.34 8.45 -5.73
CA GLU A 294 -7.64 9.03 -6.08
C GLU A 294 -8.59 9.06 -4.89
N SER A 295 -8.65 7.99 -4.10
CA SER A 295 -9.45 7.90 -2.88
C SER A 295 -9.00 8.91 -1.83
N ALA A 296 -7.69 9.06 -1.65
CA ALA A 296 -7.10 10.03 -0.76
C ALA A 296 -7.45 11.48 -1.15
N ARG A 297 -7.41 11.78 -2.45
CA ARG A 297 -7.83 13.08 -3.02
C ARG A 297 -9.33 13.32 -2.82
N ALA A 298 -10.15 12.30 -3.00
CA ALA A 298 -11.60 12.39 -2.78
C ALA A 298 -11.93 12.68 -1.31
N THR A 299 -11.28 11.98 -0.38
CA THR A 299 -11.38 12.23 1.07
C THR A 299 -10.99 13.68 1.42
N GLN A 300 -9.90 14.18 0.84
CA GLN A 300 -9.45 15.56 1.02
C GLN A 300 -10.49 16.58 0.50
N LYS A 301 -11.10 16.34 -0.67
CA LYS A 301 -12.16 17.18 -1.22
C LYS A 301 -13.43 17.18 -0.36
N ALA A 302 -13.73 16.07 0.31
CA ALA A 302 -14.80 15.98 1.29
C ALA A 302 -14.48 16.68 2.63
N GLY A 303 -13.26 17.25 2.76
CA GLY A 303 -12.86 18.08 3.91
C GLY A 303 -12.08 17.33 4.98
N LYS A 304 -11.70 16.06 4.76
CA LYS A 304 -10.87 15.29 5.70
C LYS A 304 -9.47 15.05 5.13
N PHE A 305 -8.44 15.54 5.82
CA PHE A 305 -7.06 15.26 5.47
C PHE A 305 -6.52 14.12 6.32
N GLU A 306 -6.04 13.06 5.68
CA GLU A 306 -5.36 11.94 6.30
C GLU A 306 -3.97 11.79 5.69
N LEU A 307 -2.94 11.83 6.54
CA LEU A 307 -1.56 11.66 6.07
C LEU A 307 -1.29 10.20 5.66
N LEU A 308 -1.73 9.28 6.49
CA LEU A 308 -1.62 7.83 6.29
C LEU A 308 -2.98 7.18 6.56
N ARG A 309 -3.28 6.09 5.85
CA ARG A 309 -4.59 5.40 5.86
C ARG A 309 -4.52 3.98 6.40
N PHE A 310 -3.33 3.40 6.43
CA PHE A 310 -3.06 2.04 6.94
C PHE A 310 -2.25 2.07 8.22
#